data_3c4508942ba85e244d658b24ca68323d
#
_entry.id   3c4508942ba85e244d658b24ca68323d
#
_cell.length_a   1.000
_cell.length_b   1.000
_cell.length_c   1.000
_cell.angle_alpha   90.00
_cell.angle_beta   90.00
_cell.angle_gamma   90.00
#
_symmetry.space_group_name_H-M   'P 1'
#
loop_
_entity.id
_entity.type
_entity.pdbx_description
1 polymer ?
#
loop_
_entity_poly.entity_id
_entity_poly.type
_entity_poly.pdbx_seq_one_letter_code
_entity_poly.pdbx_strand_id
1 'polypeptide(L)'
;WYRYKNNRWEEIDSGTTLRLSISKTLRALYNKKSSNGLANEASNAIIENNTNNLENDAEFQKNRSMRILNISNRLGNTNDKKNIMTEAKCLFYDGDFLEKMDTNPYLLCFNNGVIDFKNNCFRKGQPEDIISLCTGIDYIPLDPIKHRQTINDINDFMNKLFPDKELCKY
;
A
#
# COMPACT_ATOMS: atom_id res chain seq x y z
N TRP A 1 8.85 -11.01 -5.56
CA TRP A 1 8.38 -9.72 -5.08
C TRP A 1 6.97 -9.81 -4.53
N TYR A 2 6.74 -9.18 -3.37
CA TYR A 2 5.43 -9.08 -2.75
C TYR A 2 5.01 -7.62 -2.63
N ARG A 3 3.70 -7.37 -2.71
CA ARG A 3 3.09 -6.06 -2.54
C ARG A 3 1.94 -6.17 -1.56
N TYR A 4 1.90 -5.27 -0.59
CA TYR A 4 0.74 -5.13 0.27
C TYR A 4 -0.39 -4.38 -0.43
N LYS A 5 -1.58 -5.02 -0.52
CA LYS A 5 -2.79 -4.46 -1.10
C LYS A 5 -4.02 -5.20 -0.57
N ASN A 6 -5.13 -4.48 -0.36
CA ASN A 6 -6.41 -5.10 0.04
C ASN A 6 -6.27 -6.00 1.28
N ASN A 7 -5.63 -5.46 2.34
CA ASN A 7 -5.40 -6.11 3.63
C ASN A 7 -4.49 -7.36 3.62
N ARG A 8 -3.79 -7.65 2.52
CA ARG A 8 -2.89 -8.80 2.39
C ARG A 8 -1.69 -8.53 1.50
N TRP A 9 -0.72 -9.43 1.57
CA TRP A 9 0.42 -9.48 0.67
C TRP A 9 0.10 -10.33 -0.56
N GLU A 10 0.35 -9.79 -1.72
CA GLU A 10 0.17 -10.46 -3.01
C GLU A 10 1.51 -10.60 -3.70
N GLU A 11 1.83 -11.80 -4.20
CA GLU A 11 3.00 -11.97 -5.05
C GLU A 11 2.82 -11.22 -6.36
N ILE A 12 3.87 -10.54 -6.79
CA ILE A 12 3.88 -9.79 -8.05
C ILE A 12 5.09 -10.16 -8.89
N ASP A 13 4.88 -10.26 -10.19
CA ASP A 13 5.94 -10.58 -11.14
C ASP A 13 6.99 -9.47 -11.20
N SER A 14 8.25 -9.85 -10.97
CA SER A 14 9.47 -9.06 -11.21
C SER A 14 9.45 -7.60 -10.70
N GLY A 15 8.60 -7.28 -9.72
CA GLY A 15 8.46 -5.91 -9.21
C GLY A 15 7.86 -4.93 -10.23
N THR A 16 7.09 -5.41 -11.20
CA THR A 16 6.49 -4.59 -12.28
C THR A 16 5.68 -3.42 -11.74
N THR A 17 4.95 -3.60 -10.65
CA THR A 17 4.16 -2.55 -9.99
C THR A 17 5.05 -1.39 -9.52
N LEU A 18 6.18 -1.69 -8.86
CA LEU A 18 7.15 -0.68 -8.42
C LEU A 18 7.75 0.06 -9.63
N ARG A 19 8.15 -0.67 -10.65
CA ARG A 19 8.71 -0.10 -11.89
C ARG A 19 7.73 0.84 -12.60
N LEU A 20 6.45 0.49 -12.64
CA LEU A 20 5.39 1.36 -13.17
C LEU A 20 5.16 2.58 -12.30
N SER A 21 5.16 2.44 -10.97
CA SER A 21 5.03 3.56 -10.04
C SER A 21 6.18 4.55 -10.19
N ILE A 22 7.41 4.08 -10.37
CA ILE A 22 8.57 4.93 -10.65
C ILE A 22 8.36 5.72 -11.96
N SER A 23 7.97 5.02 -13.03
CA SER A 23 7.85 5.61 -14.38
C SER A 23 6.68 6.59 -14.52
N LYS A 24 5.57 6.33 -13.84
CA LYS A 24 4.32 7.12 -13.97
C LYS A 24 4.14 8.06 -12.78
N THR A 25 3.95 7.52 -11.59
CA THR A 25 3.54 8.30 -10.42
C THR A 25 4.67 9.19 -9.91
N LEU A 26 5.83 8.59 -9.62
CA LEU A 26 6.97 9.32 -9.08
C LEU A 26 7.50 10.36 -10.08
N ARG A 27 7.66 9.96 -11.33
CA ARG A 27 8.08 10.88 -12.41
C ARG A 27 7.11 12.06 -12.57
N ALA A 28 5.80 11.83 -12.53
CA ALA A 28 4.80 12.90 -12.61
C ALA A 28 4.89 13.88 -11.43
N LEU A 29 5.16 13.38 -10.21
CA LEU A 29 5.38 14.22 -9.03
C LEU A 29 6.62 15.12 -9.19
N TYR A 30 7.73 14.58 -9.69
CA TYR A 30 8.94 15.36 -9.95
C TYR A 30 8.73 16.41 -11.06
N ASN A 31 8.02 16.06 -12.15
CA ASN A 31 7.66 17.02 -13.19
C ASN A 31 6.82 18.17 -12.65
N LYS A 32 5.77 17.87 -11.88
CA LYS A 32 4.91 18.89 -11.25
C LYS A 32 5.72 19.80 -10.31
N LYS A 33 6.64 19.23 -9.54
CA LYS A 33 7.48 19.99 -8.61
C LYS A 33 8.46 20.90 -9.35
N SER A 34 9.02 20.45 -10.46
CA SER A 34 9.88 21.27 -11.33
C SER A 34 9.10 22.43 -11.95
N SER A 35 7.91 22.15 -12.52
CA SER A 35 7.05 23.17 -13.16
C SER A 35 6.59 24.23 -12.17
N ASN A 36 6.20 23.86 -10.96
CA ASN A 36 5.79 24.81 -9.93
C ASN A 36 6.95 25.71 -9.48
N GLY A 37 8.17 25.18 -9.42
CA GLY A 37 9.37 25.97 -9.14
C GLY A 37 9.59 27.05 -10.22
N LEU A 38 9.54 26.68 -11.49
CA LEU A 38 9.70 27.60 -12.62
C LEU A 38 8.55 28.62 -12.73
N ALA A 39 7.32 28.23 -12.43
CA ALA A 39 6.17 29.14 -12.46
C ALA A 39 6.24 30.21 -11.35
N ASN A 40 6.70 29.83 -10.15
CA ASN A 40 6.92 30.79 -9.06
C ASN A 40 8.00 31.79 -9.39
N GLU A 41 9.07 31.38 -10.07
CA GLU A 41 10.11 32.28 -10.55
C GLU A 41 9.58 33.33 -11.55
N ALA A 42 8.76 32.89 -12.51
CA ALA A 42 8.15 33.76 -13.49
C ALA A 42 7.20 34.78 -12.83
N SER A 43 6.48 34.39 -11.79
CA SER A 43 5.57 35.28 -11.06
C SER A 43 6.33 36.28 -10.19
N ASN A 44 7.42 35.87 -9.54
CA ASN A 44 8.25 36.76 -8.70
C ASN A 44 9.05 37.77 -9.55
N ALA A 45 9.53 37.36 -10.71
CA ALA A 45 10.25 38.27 -11.64
C ALA A 45 9.37 39.42 -12.17
N ILE A 46 8.04 39.25 -12.16
CA ILE A 46 7.10 40.30 -12.60
C ILE A 46 6.83 41.34 -11.49
N ILE A 47 7.02 40.96 -10.22
CA ILE A 47 6.61 41.75 -9.05
C ILE A 47 7.74 42.64 -8.52
N GLU A 48 9.02 42.32 -8.78
CA GLU A 48 10.14 43.00 -8.09
C GLU A 48 11.19 43.62 -9.02
N ASN A 49 11.14 44.92 -9.10
CA ASN A 49 12.17 45.78 -9.75
C ASN A 49 13.28 46.24 -8.77
N ASN A 50 13.58 45.50 -7.68
CA ASN A 50 14.65 45.95 -6.75
C ASN A 50 15.30 44.79 -5.98
N THR A 51 16.62 44.74 -6.09
CA THR A 51 17.69 44.33 -5.15
C THR A 51 18.51 43.08 -5.51
N ASN A 52 19.85 43.25 -5.39
CA ASN A 52 20.92 42.27 -5.67
C ASN A 52 20.88 40.95 -4.87
N ASN A 53 20.07 40.85 -3.85
CA ASN A 53 19.88 39.58 -3.09
C ASN A 53 18.92 38.63 -3.76
N LEU A 54 18.03 39.09 -4.61
CA LEU A 54 17.01 38.31 -5.33
C LEU A 54 17.56 37.55 -6.53
N GLU A 55 18.63 38.07 -7.17
CA GLU A 55 19.27 37.33 -8.28
C GLU A 55 19.89 36.02 -7.82
N ASN A 56 20.50 35.98 -6.63
CA ASN A 56 21.06 34.76 -6.06
C ASN A 56 20.00 33.75 -5.69
N ASP A 57 18.86 34.19 -5.17
CA ASP A 57 17.74 33.32 -4.82
C ASP A 57 17.03 32.77 -6.07
N ALA A 58 16.85 33.59 -7.10
CA ALA A 58 16.29 33.16 -8.38
C ALA A 58 17.19 32.14 -9.08
N GLU A 59 18.48 32.36 -9.12
CA GLU A 59 19.45 31.41 -9.69
C GLU A 59 19.47 30.09 -8.89
N PHE A 60 19.43 30.17 -7.57
CA PHE A 60 19.33 28.96 -6.70
C PHE A 60 18.06 28.13 -7.00
N GLN A 61 16.91 28.78 -7.09
CA GLN A 61 15.64 28.10 -7.40
C GLN A 61 15.64 27.51 -8.82
N LYS A 62 16.17 28.22 -9.80
CA LYS A 62 16.35 27.72 -11.17
C LYS A 62 17.24 26.49 -11.19
N ASN A 63 18.38 26.53 -10.52
CA ASN A 63 19.28 25.39 -10.43
C ASN A 63 18.62 24.20 -9.73
N ARG A 64 17.81 24.42 -8.69
CA ARG A 64 17.01 23.42 -8.00
C ARG A 64 15.96 22.79 -8.93
N SER A 65 15.23 23.61 -9.68
CA SER A 65 14.20 23.13 -10.63
C SER A 65 14.82 22.30 -11.74
N MET A 66 15.98 22.69 -12.26
CA MET A 66 16.74 21.93 -13.25
C MET A 66 17.23 20.58 -12.70
N ARG A 67 17.70 20.53 -11.46
CA ARG A 67 18.06 19.25 -10.81
C ARG A 67 16.86 18.33 -10.67
N ILE A 68 15.71 18.85 -10.27
CA ILE A 68 14.44 18.10 -10.17
C ILE A 68 14.03 17.55 -11.53
N LEU A 69 14.13 18.35 -12.58
CA LEU A 69 13.83 17.92 -13.95
C LEU A 69 14.77 16.80 -14.42
N ASN A 70 16.07 16.92 -14.12
CA ASN A 70 17.05 15.86 -14.42
C ASN A 70 16.70 14.55 -13.72
N ILE A 71 16.28 14.59 -12.45
CA ILE A 71 15.79 13.39 -11.74
C ILE A 71 14.58 12.80 -12.48
N SER A 72 13.61 13.63 -12.85
CA SER A 72 12.44 13.16 -13.61
C SER A 72 12.82 12.48 -14.92
N ASN A 73 13.78 13.02 -15.65
CA ASN A 73 14.27 12.43 -16.90
C ASN A 73 14.92 11.05 -16.65
N ARG A 74 15.75 10.95 -15.60
CA ARG A 74 16.36 9.67 -15.20
C ARG A 74 15.33 8.64 -14.77
N LEU A 75 14.27 9.03 -14.06
CA LEU A 75 13.15 8.12 -13.72
C LEU A 75 12.40 7.61 -14.95
N GLY A 76 12.49 8.30 -16.09
CA GLY A 76 12.01 7.83 -17.40
C GLY A 76 12.96 6.85 -18.09
N ASN A 77 14.25 6.90 -17.78
CA ASN A 77 15.28 6.12 -18.46
C ASN A 77 15.22 4.64 -18.03
N THR A 78 15.38 3.73 -19.00
CA THR A 78 15.29 2.28 -18.74
C THR A 78 16.46 1.75 -17.91
N ASN A 79 17.67 2.23 -18.17
CA ASN A 79 18.87 1.79 -17.45
C ASN A 79 18.88 2.28 -16.01
N ASP A 80 18.53 3.56 -15.78
CA ASP A 80 18.40 4.09 -14.42
C ASP A 80 17.33 3.34 -13.62
N LYS A 81 16.16 3.04 -14.23
CA LYS A 81 15.14 2.21 -13.59
C LYS A 81 15.63 0.79 -13.27
N LYS A 82 16.42 0.17 -14.16
CA LYS A 82 17.00 -1.14 -13.91
C LYS A 82 17.91 -1.10 -12.68
N ASN A 83 18.76 -0.08 -12.57
CA ASN A 83 19.65 0.11 -11.43
C ASN A 83 18.84 0.34 -10.14
N ILE A 84 17.81 1.20 -10.16
CA ILE A 84 16.91 1.41 -9.01
C ILE A 84 16.27 0.09 -8.58
N MET A 85 15.78 -0.73 -9.53
CA MET A 85 15.16 -2.02 -9.20
C MET A 85 16.15 -3.03 -8.64
N THR A 86 17.41 -2.96 -9.04
CA THR A 86 18.48 -3.82 -8.51
C THR A 86 18.76 -3.45 -7.06
N GLU A 87 18.93 -2.16 -6.76
CA GLU A 87 19.12 -1.67 -5.38
C GLU A 87 17.89 -1.94 -4.50
N ALA A 88 16.69 -1.75 -5.03
CA ALA A 88 15.46 -2.03 -4.30
C ALA A 88 15.33 -3.50 -3.86
N LYS A 89 15.88 -4.44 -4.63
CA LYS A 89 15.93 -5.85 -4.21
C LYS A 89 16.73 -6.05 -2.93
N CYS A 90 17.82 -5.33 -2.79
CA CYS A 90 18.66 -5.42 -1.59
C CYS A 90 18.01 -4.68 -0.40
N LEU A 91 17.46 -3.49 -0.66
CA LEU A 91 16.88 -2.65 0.38
C LEU A 91 15.58 -3.23 0.98
N PHE A 92 14.77 -3.93 0.17
CA PHE A 92 13.51 -4.54 0.59
C PHE A 92 13.64 -6.04 0.86
N TYR A 93 14.86 -6.56 0.90
CA TYR A 93 15.07 -7.96 1.20
C TYR A 93 14.78 -8.26 2.68
N ASP A 94 13.88 -9.19 2.91
CA ASP A 94 13.59 -9.77 4.22
C ASP A 94 13.65 -11.30 4.07
N GLY A 95 14.69 -11.90 4.66
CA GLY A 95 14.95 -13.34 4.56
C GLY A 95 13.88 -14.19 5.23
N ASP A 96 13.27 -13.68 6.30
CA ASP A 96 12.29 -14.40 7.11
C ASP A 96 10.84 -14.16 6.65
N PHE A 97 10.63 -13.29 5.67
CA PHE A 97 9.30 -12.86 5.27
C PHE A 97 8.38 -14.02 4.88
N LEU A 98 8.89 -14.96 4.07
CA LEU A 98 8.12 -16.12 3.62
C LEU A 98 7.85 -17.11 4.74
N GLU A 99 8.79 -17.26 5.67
CA GLU A 99 8.63 -18.16 6.82
C GLU A 99 7.58 -17.63 7.81
N LYS A 100 7.45 -16.29 7.91
CA LYS A 100 6.46 -15.63 8.77
C LYS A 100 5.09 -15.52 8.14
N MET A 101 5.00 -15.69 6.80
CA MET A 101 3.75 -15.52 6.08
C MET A 101 2.70 -16.54 6.49
N ASP A 102 1.49 -16.05 6.79
CA ASP A 102 0.32 -16.84 7.17
C ASP A 102 0.52 -17.74 8.43
N THR A 103 1.51 -17.43 9.26
CA THR A 103 1.79 -18.24 10.47
C THR A 103 0.98 -17.82 11.70
N ASN A 104 0.33 -16.66 11.68
CA ASN A 104 -0.43 -16.18 12.83
C ASN A 104 -1.84 -16.81 12.86
N PRO A 105 -2.13 -17.78 13.77
CA PRO A 105 -3.41 -18.48 13.80
C PRO A 105 -4.57 -17.63 14.31
N TYR A 106 -4.30 -16.43 14.82
CA TYR A 106 -5.32 -15.54 15.37
C TYR A 106 -5.86 -14.52 14.35
N LEU A 107 -5.39 -14.55 13.11
CA LEU A 107 -5.81 -13.59 12.09
C LEU A 107 -6.53 -14.30 10.94
N LEU A 108 -7.69 -13.77 10.56
CA LEU A 108 -8.45 -14.23 9.40
C LEU A 108 -8.76 -13.07 8.47
N CYS A 109 -8.25 -13.12 7.24
CA CYS A 109 -8.38 -12.04 6.27
C CYS A 109 -9.66 -12.17 5.44
N PHE A 110 -10.37 -11.06 5.33
CA PHE A 110 -11.51 -10.81 4.45
C PHE A 110 -11.16 -9.72 3.42
N ASN A 111 -11.96 -9.56 2.37
CA ASN A 111 -11.70 -8.51 1.38
C ASN A 111 -11.73 -7.10 2.01
N ASN A 112 -12.61 -6.88 2.98
CA ASN A 112 -12.83 -5.58 3.63
C ASN A 112 -12.06 -5.38 4.94
N GLY A 113 -11.28 -6.39 5.44
CA GLY A 113 -10.50 -6.27 6.67
C GLY A 113 -9.99 -7.61 7.20
N VAL A 114 -9.62 -7.63 8.46
CA VAL A 114 -9.09 -8.79 9.18
C VAL A 114 -9.81 -8.96 10.51
N ILE A 115 -10.23 -10.17 10.83
CA ILE A 115 -10.65 -10.53 12.18
C ILE A 115 -9.39 -10.87 12.98
N ASP A 116 -9.25 -10.24 14.11
CA ASP A 116 -8.22 -10.51 15.11
C ASP A 116 -8.86 -11.22 16.30
N PHE A 117 -8.75 -12.56 16.33
CA PHE A 117 -9.33 -13.39 17.39
C PHE A 117 -8.68 -13.17 18.76
N LYS A 118 -7.43 -12.73 18.78
CA LYS A 118 -6.75 -12.42 20.05
C LYS A 118 -7.34 -11.19 20.72
N ASN A 119 -7.71 -10.19 19.93
CA ASN A 119 -8.29 -8.94 20.40
C ASN A 119 -9.81 -8.90 20.26
N ASN A 120 -10.44 -9.97 19.76
CA ASN A 120 -11.88 -10.08 19.48
C ASN A 120 -12.43 -8.88 18.68
N CYS A 121 -11.71 -8.45 17.65
CA CYS A 121 -12.12 -7.30 16.86
C CYS A 121 -11.96 -7.53 15.35
N PHE A 122 -12.82 -6.85 14.59
CA PHE A 122 -12.63 -6.68 13.15
C PHE A 122 -11.94 -5.34 12.92
N ARG A 123 -10.85 -5.35 12.18
CA ARG A 123 -10.03 -4.17 11.89
C ARG A 123 -9.52 -4.18 10.46
N LYS A 124 -8.97 -3.06 10.04
CA LYS A 124 -8.22 -2.99 8.79
C LYS A 124 -6.93 -3.80 8.92
N GLY A 125 -6.58 -4.55 7.90
CA GLY A 125 -5.30 -5.25 7.85
C GLY A 125 -4.11 -4.29 7.85
N GLN A 126 -2.98 -4.77 8.36
CA GLN A 126 -1.72 -4.04 8.41
C GLN A 126 -0.64 -4.84 7.66
N PRO A 127 0.38 -4.19 7.07
CA PRO A 127 1.49 -4.91 6.45
C PRO A 127 2.19 -5.89 7.38
N GLU A 128 2.24 -5.56 8.67
CA GLU A 128 2.87 -6.32 9.75
C GLU A 128 2.12 -7.62 10.11
N ASP A 129 0.87 -7.75 9.65
CA ASP A 129 0.10 -8.99 9.83
C ASP A 129 0.66 -10.16 9.00
N ILE A 130 1.42 -9.87 7.95
CA ILE A 130 2.09 -10.82 7.04
C ILE A 130 1.14 -11.93 6.55
N ILE A 131 -0.06 -11.52 6.12
CA ILE A 131 -1.10 -12.41 5.59
C ILE A 131 -1.06 -12.36 4.07
N SER A 132 -1.10 -13.52 3.42
CA SER A 132 -1.32 -13.66 1.97
C SER A 132 -2.67 -14.29 1.63
N LEU A 133 -3.14 -15.19 2.48
CA LEU A 133 -4.42 -15.89 2.33
C LEU A 133 -5.62 -15.00 2.68
N CYS A 134 -6.70 -15.15 1.95
CA CYS A 134 -7.94 -14.41 2.18
C CYS A 134 -9.15 -15.31 1.90
N THR A 135 -10.22 -15.12 2.67
CA THR A 135 -11.49 -15.85 2.46
C THR A 135 -12.14 -15.55 1.10
N GLY A 136 -11.78 -14.44 0.45
CA GLY A 136 -12.37 -13.99 -0.82
C GLY A 136 -13.74 -13.34 -0.70
N ILE A 137 -14.30 -13.25 0.51
CA ILE A 137 -15.59 -12.64 0.81
C ILE A 137 -15.42 -11.43 1.75
N ASP A 138 -16.46 -10.60 1.86
CA ASP A 138 -16.51 -9.52 2.83
C ASP A 138 -17.01 -10.05 4.17
N TYR A 139 -16.39 -9.58 5.26
CA TYR A 139 -16.92 -9.78 6.60
C TYR A 139 -18.17 -8.93 6.80
N ILE A 140 -19.24 -9.58 7.25
CA ILE A 140 -20.51 -8.94 7.60
C ILE A 140 -20.72 -9.15 9.11
N PRO A 141 -20.84 -8.09 9.91
CA PRO A 141 -21.16 -8.22 11.34
C PRO A 141 -22.48 -8.96 11.53
N LEU A 142 -22.49 -9.86 12.50
CA LEU A 142 -23.71 -10.61 12.82
C LEU A 142 -24.76 -9.68 13.42
N ASP A 143 -25.90 -9.59 12.75
CA ASP A 143 -27.13 -8.95 13.25
C ASP A 143 -28.16 -10.04 13.56
N PRO A 144 -28.48 -10.32 14.84
CA PRO A 144 -29.38 -11.39 15.23
C PRO A 144 -30.80 -11.24 14.68
N ILE A 145 -31.26 -10.01 14.44
CA ILE A 145 -32.59 -9.74 13.90
C ILE A 145 -32.61 -9.99 12.40
N LYS A 146 -31.68 -9.36 11.69
CA LYS A 146 -31.58 -9.42 10.23
C LYS A 146 -31.20 -10.82 9.73
N HIS A 147 -30.32 -11.52 10.45
CA HIS A 147 -29.80 -12.83 10.05
C HIS A 147 -30.46 -14.00 10.81
N ARG A 148 -31.64 -13.80 11.39
CA ARG A 148 -32.33 -14.81 12.22
C ARG A 148 -32.52 -16.14 11.50
N GLN A 149 -32.94 -16.11 10.23
CA GLN A 149 -33.13 -17.34 9.47
C GLN A 149 -31.82 -18.10 9.28
N THR A 150 -30.76 -17.42 8.87
CA THR A 150 -29.43 -18.01 8.68
C THR A 150 -28.88 -18.62 9.99
N ILE A 151 -29.09 -17.92 11.12
CA ILE A 151 -28.70 -18.41 12.44
C ILE A 151 -29.43 -19.72 12.76
N ASN A 152 -30.74 -19.78 12.51
CA ASN A 152 -31.54 -21.01 12.74
C ASN A 152 -31.05 -22.14 11.84
N ASP A 153 -30.81 -21.87 10.57
CA ASP A 153 -30.31 -22.87 9.61
C ASP A 153 -28.95 -23.43 10.04
N ILE A 154 -28.03 -22.56 10.52
CA ILE A 154 -26.73 -22.98 11.07
C ILE A 154 -26.92 -23.86 12.32
N ASN A 155 -27.77 -23.44 13.26
CA ASN A 155 -28.04 -24.21 14.48
C ASN A 155 -28.65 -25.57 14.16
N ASP A 156 -29.59 -25.62 13.22
CA ASP A 156 -30.19 -26.90 12.77
C ASP A 156 -29.15 -27.82 12.12
N PHE A 157 -28.25 -27.26 11.31
CA PHE A 157 -27.14 -28.00 10.72
C PHE A 157 -26.21 -28.55 11.80
N MET A 158 -25.79 -27.71 12.76
CA MET A 158 -24.91 -28.12 13.86
C MET A 158 -25.55 -29.21 14.73
N ASN A 159 -26.85 -29.10 15.07
CA ASN A 159 -27.58 -30.11 15.84
C ASN A 159 -27.69 -31.44 15.09
N LYS A 160 -27.77 -31.42 13.76
CA LYS A 160 -27.78 -32.64 12.93
C LYS A 160 -26.39 -33.29 12.84
N LEU A 161 -25.36 -32.47 12.79
CA LEU A 161 -23.95 -32.92 12.68
C LEU A 161 -23.45 -33.46 14.02
N PHE A 162 -23.84 -32.82 15.13
CA PHE A 162 -23.45 -33.16 16.50
C PHE A 162 -24.71 -33.45 17.34
N PRO A 163 -25.24 -34.70 17.31
CA PRO A 163 -26.43 -35.03 18.09
C PRO A 163 -26.20 -34.95 19.60
N ASP A 164 -24.96 -35.10 20.07
CA ASP A 164 -24.58 -34.90 21.46
C ASP A 164 -24.48 -33.43 21.79
N LYS A 165 -25.35 -32.94 22.68
CA LYS A 165 -25.44 -31.54 23.08
C LYS A 165 -24.20 -31.03 23.80
N GLU A 166 -23.41 -31.88 24.44
CA GLU A 166 -22.16 -31.49 25.07
C GLU A 166 -21.08 -31.22 24.02
N LEU A 167 -20.99 -32.04 22.98
CA LEU A 167 -20.11 -31.85 21.84
C LEU A 167 -20.49 -30.59 21.03
N CYS A 168 -21.77 -30.26 20.94
CA CYS A 168 -22.24 -29.09 20.20
C CYS A 168 -21.88 -27.75 20.87
N LYS A 169 -21.50 -27.76 22.15
CA LYS A 169 -21.07 -26.56 22.89
C LYS A 169 -19.56 -26.24 22.74
N TYR A 170 -18.79 -27.20 22.24
CA TYR A 170 -17.36 -27.04 21.98
C TYR A 170 -17.11 -26.40 20.62
#